data_41140488b5cfd677a45ae5b61349e73d
#
_entry.id   41140488b5cfd677a45ae5b61349e73d
#
_cell.length_a   1.000
_cell.length_b   1.000
_cell.length_c   1.000
_cell.angle_alpha   90.00
_cell.angle_beta   90.00
_cell.angle_gamma   90.00
#
_symmetry.space_group_name_H-M   'P 1'
#
loop_
_entity.id
_entity.type
_entity.pdbx_description
1 polymer ?
#
loop_
_entity_poly.entity_id
_entity_poly.type
_entity_poly.pdbx_seq_one_letter_code
_entity_poly.pdbx_strand_id
1 'polypeptide(L)'
;MARNEYQADLEALRGDVLEMGERVVGSYDDALEALETKDGDLAATVIDGDAAVNERYLDLEGDCIDLFALQQPVAGDLRFVASSFKILTDLERVGDLATNLAEYALEAERERYPEVDIRYIGEQARAMLADALAAYDDGDAEAARAVAARDDEIDRLCEAAGETVVEDLIRTDYGDDIGTILDDASHV
;
A
#
# COMPACT_ATOMS: atom_id res chain seq x y z
N MET A 1 -7.78 37.53 13.04
CA MET A 1 -6.60 36.77 13.48
C MET A 1 -6.93 35.32 13.60
N ALA A 2 -7.75 34.85 14.51
CA ALA A 2 -8.07 33.42 14.70
C ALA A 2 -8.50 32.64 13.43
N ARG A 3 -9.30 33.22 12.55
CA ARG A 3 -9.76 32.54 11.33
C ARG A 3 -8.65 32.36 10.29
N ASN A 4 -7.70 33.29 10.21
CA ASN A 4 -6.58 33.16 9.25
C ASN A 4 -5.54 32.16 9.77
N GLU A 5 -5.35 32.09 11.09
CA GLU A 5 -4.51 31.05 11.72
C GLU A 5 -5.08 29.67 11.47
N TYR A 6 -6.37 29.50 11.71
CA TYR A 6 -7.05 28.23 11.46
C TYR A 6 -6.99 27.78 10.00
N GLN A 7 -7.15 28.68 9.03
CA GLN A 7 -6.97 28.34 7.62
C GLN A 7 -5.52 27.95 7.30
N ALA A 8 -4.54 28.57 7.93
CA ALA A 8 -3.14 28.17 7.78
C ALA A 8 -2.87 26.77 8.37
N ASP A 9 -3.51 26.44 9.50
CA ASP A 9 -3.41 25.12 10.13
C ASP A 9 -4.02 24.02 9.23
N LEU A 10 -5.15 24.30 8.55
CA LEU A 10 -5.74 23.36 7.59
C LEU A 10 -4.85 23.14 6.35
N GLU A 11 -4.25 24.21 5.84
CA GLU A 11 -3.30 24.13 4.73
C GLU A 11 -2.03 23.36 5.14
N ALA A 12 -1.53 23.58 6.37
CA ALA A 12 -0.41 22.84 6.91
C ALA A 12 -0.75 21.35 7.01
N LEU A 13 -1.91 20.99 7.59
CA LEU A 13 -2.35 19.60 7.65
C LEU A 13 -2.42 18.96 6.26
N ARG A 14 -2.93 19.68 5.24
CA ARG A 14 -2.94 19.17 3.86
C ARG A 14 -1.53 18.85 3.37
N GLY A 15 -0.60 19.78 3.53
CA GLY A 15 0.79 19.61 3.12
C GLY A 15 1.47 18.43 3.84
N ASP A 16 1.22 18.30 5.13
CA ASP A 16 1.78 17.25 5.97
C ASP A 16 1.26 15.84 5.60
N VAL A 17 -0.04 15.73 5.28
CA VAL A 17 -0.64 14.49 4.76
C VAL A 17 -0.01 14.09 3.42
N LEU A 18 0.20 15.06 2.52
CA LEU A 18 0.84 14.81 1.23
C LEU A 18 2.30 14.40 1.39
N GLU A 19 3.06 15.06 2.28
CA GLU A 19 4.44 14.67 2.58
C GLU A 19 4.52 13.24 3.13
N MET A 20 3.62 12.86 4.03
CA MET A 20 3.53 11.48 4.51
C MET A 20 3.19 10.52 3.36
N GLY A 21 2.25 10.91 2.49
CA GLY A 21 1.88 10.13 1.30
C GLY A 21 3.06 9.90 0.36
N GLU A 22 3.85 10.93 0.05
CA GLU A 22 5.06 10.82 -0.77
C GLU A 22 6.09 9.87 -0.15
N ARG A 23 6.27 9.92 1.17
CA ARG A 23 7.16 9.02 1.90
C ARG A 23 6.71 7.57 1.80
N VAL A 24 5.42 7.31 2.01
CA VAL A 24 4.82 5.96 1.90
C VAL A 24 4.93 5.42 0.48
N VAL A 25 4.66 6.25 -0.54
CA VAL A 25 4.86 5.88 -1.95
C VAL A 25 6.31 5.50 -2.22
N GLY A 26 7.27 6.28 -1.69
CA GLY A 26 8.69 5.97 -1.82
C GLY A 26 9.06 4.63 -1.17
N SER A 27 8.61 4.37 0.06
CA SER A 27 8.84 3.07 0.74
C SER A 27 8.21 1.90 -0.02
N TYR A 28 7.04 2.11 -0.62
CA TYR A 28 6.39 1.11 -1.45
C TYR A 28 7.17 0.83 -2.74
N ASP A 29 7.66 1.87 -3.45
CA ASP A 29 8.49 1.74 -4.64
C ASP A 29 9.79 0.98 -4.32
N ASP A 30 10.47 1.32 -3.22
CA ASP A 30 11.68 0.66 -2.75
C ASP A 30 11.43 -0.81 -2.38
N ALA A 31 10.30 -1.13 -1.74
CA ALA A 31 9.92 -2.49 -1.39
C ALA A 31 9.64 -3.35 -2.64
N LEU A 32 8.96 -2.80 -3.66
CA LEU A 32 8.77 -3.47 -4.94
C LEU A 32 10.09 -3.73 -5.66
N GLU A 33 11.00 -2.74 -5.67
CA GLU A 33 12.32 -2.89 -6.28
C GLU A 33 13.15 -3.94 -5.52
N ALA A 34 13.15 -3.92 -4.19
CA ALA A 34 13.83 -4.91 -3.35
C ALA A 34 13.31 -6.34 -3.63
N LEU A 35 11.99 -6.51 -3.75
CA LEU A 35 11.38 -7.79 -4.09
C LEU A 35 11.78 -8.24 -5.50
N GLU A 36 11.85 -7.31 -6.45
CA GLU A 36 12.21 -7.60 -7.83
C GLU A 36 13.67 -7.98 -7.99
N THR A 37 14.56 -7.19 -7.41
CA THR A 37 16.00 -7.33 -7.57
C THR A 37 16.64 -8.27 -6.56
N LYS A 38 15.89 -8.66 -5.51
CA LYS A 38 16.35 -9.37 -4.31
C LYS A 38 17.46 -8.59 -3.58
N ASP A 39 17.31 -7.26 -3.56
CA ASP A 39 18.21 -6.36 -2.86
C ASP A 39 17.89 -6.32 -1.37
N GLY A 40 18.64 -7.12 -0.60
CA GLY A 40 18.47 -7.20 0.86
C GLY A 40 18.84 -5.92 1.59
N ASP A 41 19.76 -5.10 1.06
CA ASP A 41 20.14 -3.83 1.68
C ASP A 41 19.02 -2.80 1.51
N LEU A 42 18.39 -2.78 0.33
CA LEU A 42 17.21 -1.94 0.06
C LEU A 42 16.01 -2.38 0.93
N ALA A 43 15.73 -3.70 1.01
CA ALA A 43 14.69 -4.23 1.87
C ALA A 43 14.90 -3.84 3.35
N ALA A 44 16.12 -3.97 3.87
CA ALA A 44 16.44 -3.55 5.23
C ALA A 44 16.22 -2.04 5.44
N THR A 45 16.51 -1.21 4.43
CA THR A 45 16.26 0.23 4.50
C THR A 45 14.77 0.56 4.64
N VAL A 46 13.89 -0.15 3.92
CA VAL A 46 12.44 0.02 4.04
C VAL A 46 11.97 -0.38 5.45
N ILE A 47 12.41 -1.54 5.94
CA ILE A 47 12.04 -2.03 7.28
C ILE A 47 12.49 -1.08 8.38
N ASP A 48 13.73 -0.59 8.31
CA ASP A 48 14.25 0.37 9.29
C ASP A 48 13.52 1.73 9.23
N GLY A 49 12.96 2.09 8.07
CA GLY A 49 12.21 3.32 7.84
C GLY A 49 10.80 3.34 8.46
N ASP A 50 10.22 2.19 8.76
CA ASP A 50 8.84 2.03 9.25
C ASP A 50 8.57 2.84 10.52
N ALA A 51 9.47 2.79 11.49
CA ALA A 51 9.32 3.53 12.75
C ALA A 51 9.13 5.05 12.52
N ALA A 52 9.75 5.63 11.48
CA ALA A 52 9.62 7.04 11.16
C ALA A 52 8.27 7.37 10.50
N VAL A 53 7.67 6.44 9.77
CA VAL A 53 6.30 6.56 9.23
C VAL A 53 5.30 6.54 10.37
N ASN A 54 5.45 5.59 11.30
CA ASN A 54 4.59 5.44 12.47
C ASN A 54 4.67 6.64 13.41
N GLU A 55 5.87 7.18 13.68
CA GLU A 55 6.03 8.40 14.47
C GLU A 55 5.32 9.60 13.79
N ARG A 56 5.50 9.76 12.47
CA ARG A 56 4.84 10.83 11.72
C ARG A 56 3.32 10.70 11.72
N TYR A 57 2.80 9.49 11.60
CA TYR A 57 1.36 9.21 11.71
C TYR A 57 0.81 9.70 13.05
N LEU A 58 1.45 9.35 14.17
CA LEU A 58 1.00 9.72 15.51
C LEU A 58 1.03 11.24 15.72
N ASP A 59 2.03 11.94 15.21
CA ASP A 59 2.11 13.40 15.26
C ASP A 59 0.93 14.04 14.52
N LEU A 60 0.65 13.60 13.29
CA LEU A 60 -0.42 14.13 12.46
C LEU A 60 -1.82 13.75 12.97
N GLU A 61 -1.97 12.58 13.61
CA GLU A 61 -3.18 12.22 14.34
C GLU A 61 -3.45 13.22 15.47
N GLY A 62 -2.40 13.59 16.22
CA GLY A 62 -2.47 14.62 17.25
C GLY A 62 -2.91 15.98 16.71
N ASP A 63 -2.35 16.43 15.60
CA ASP A 63 -2.71 17.68 14.93
C ASP A 63 -4.19 17.67 14.48
N CYS A 64 -4.68 16.56 13.95
CA CYS A 64 -6.12 16.40 13.62
C CYS A 64 -7.01 16.54 14.87
N ILE A 65 -6.62 15.91 15.98
CA ILE A 65 -7.36 15.98 17.25
C ILE A 65 -7.38 17.42 17.78
N ASP A 66 -6.26 18.14 17.72
CA ASP A 66 -6.17 19.52 18.15
C ASP A 66 -7.04 20.45 17.31
N LEU A 67 -7.08 20.25 15.98
CA LEU A 67 -7.99 20.98 15.09
C LEU A 67 -9.48 20.73 15.42
N PHE A 68 -9.84 19.52 15.80
CA PHE A 68 -11.20 19.23 16.27
C PHE A 68 -11.51 19.89 17.61
N ALA A 69 -10.58 19.86 18.56
CA ALA A 69 -10.83 20.26 19.95
C ALA A 69 -10.82 21.79 20.14
N LEU A 70 -9.86 22.48 19.47
CA LEU A 70 -9.55 23.87 19.77
C LEU A 70 -10.31 24.88 18.91
N GLN A 71 -10.77 24.49 17.70
CA GLN A 71 -11.19 25.46 16.69
C GLN A 71 -12.68 25.42 16.34
N GLN A 72 -13.47 24.49 16.88
CA GLN A 72 -14.90 24.29 16.55
C GLN A 72 -15.17 24.38 15.04
N PRO A 73 -14.60 23.48 14.24
CA PRO A 73 -14.63 23.57 12.79
C PRO A 73 -16.05 23.60 12.24
N VAL A 74 -16.30 24.41 11.22
CA VAL A 74 -17.56 24.41 10.48
C VAL A 74 -17.66 23.17 9.58
N ALA A 75 -18.86 22.83 9.12
CA ALA A 75 -19.17 21.55 8.48
C ALA A 75 -18.20 21.14 7.34
N GLY A 76 -17.67 22.10 6.57
CA GLY A 76 -16.70 21.85 5.50
C GLY A 76 -15.34 21.45 6.06
N ASP A 77 -14.82 22.27 6.97
CA ASP A 77 -13.51 22.08 7.60
C ASP A 77 -13.51 20.79 8.45
N LEU A 78 -14.62 20.52 9.16
CA LEU A 78 -14.79 19.27 9.91
C LEU A 78 -14.65 18.03 9.02
N ARG A 79 -15.26 18.06 7.82
CA ARG A 79 -15.14 16.93 6.87
C ARG A 79 -13.73 16.79 6.36
N PHE A 80 -13.05 17.91 6.09
CA PHE A 80 -11.66 17.89 5.63
C PHE A 80 -10.76 17.24 6.67
N VAL A 81 -10.78 17.70 7.93
CA VAL A 81 -9.96 17.12 9.02
C VAL A 81 -10.30 15.64 9.24
N ALA A 82 -11.61 15.27 9.22
CA ALA A 82 -12.03 13.87 9.36
C ALA A 82 -11.57 12.98 8.19
N SER A 83 -11.54 13.53 6.98
CA SER A 83 -11.02 12.79 5.81
C SER A 83 -9.51 12.65 5.90
N SER A 84 -8.78 13.71 6.29
CA SER A 84 -7.33 13.67 6.50
C SER A 84 -6.94 12.63 7.53
N PHE A 85 -7.64 12.58 8.66
CA PHE A 85 -7.43 11.57 9.70
C PHE A 85 -7.57 10.13 9.16
N LYS A 86 -8.59 9.87 8.33
CA LYS A 86 -8.77 8.56 7.70
C LYS A 86 -7.66 8.23 6.71
N ILE A 87 -7.30 9.20 5.87
CA ILE A 87 -6.22 9.05 4.90
C ILE A 87 -4.89 8.74 5.61
N LEU A 88 -4.58 9.42 6.72
CA LEU A 88 -3.40 9.13 7.53
C LEU A 88 -3.37 7.68 8.02
N THR A 89 -4.51 7.17 8.52
CA THR A 89 -4.63 5.76 8.94
C THR A 89 -4.42 4.79 7.76
N ASP A 90 -4.96 5.12 6.59
CA ASP A 90 -4.78 4.28 5.42
C ASP A 90 -3.34 4.35 4.87
N LEU A 91 -2.67 5.52 4.96
CA LEU A 91 -1.27 5.68 4.59
C LEU A 91 -0.33 4.89 5.51
N GLU A 92 -0.56 4.91 6.83
CA GLU A 92 0.19 4.09 7.78
C GLU A 92 0.07 2.60 7.40
N ARG A 93 -1.16 2.11 7.12
CA ARG A 93 -1.36 0.73 6.69
C ARG A 93 -0.64 0.38 5.39
N VAL A 94 -0.56 1.30 4.43
CA VAL A 94 0.23 1.09 3.20
C VAL A 94 1.72 1.05 3.52
N GLY A 95 2.21 1.85 4.46
CA GLY A 95 3.57 1.78 5.00
C GLY A 95 3.88 0.42 5.61
N ASP A 96 3.00 -0.09 6.49
CA ASP A 96 3.11 -1.43 7.06
C ASP A 96 3.15 -2.53 5.99
N LEU A 97 2.30 -2.40 4.93
CA LEU A 97 2.30 -3.36 3.83
C LEU A 97 3.58 -3.29 2.99
N ALA A 98 4.18 -2.10 2.81
CA ALA A 98 5.47 -1.94 2.15
C ALA A 98 6.59 -2.62 2.97
N THR A 99 6.56 -2.48 4.29
CA THR A 99 7.48 -3.16 5.22
C THR A 99 7.34 -4.68 5.13
N ASN A 100 6.12 -5.21 5.16
CA ASN A 100 5.85 -6.63 4.97
C ASN A 100 6.37 -7.14 3.60
N LEU A 101 6.21 -6.35 2.54
CA LEU A 101 6.71 -6.69 1.20
C LEU A 101 8.24 -6.77 1.19
N ALA A 102 8.92 -5.85 1.88
CA ALA A 102 10.36 -5.87 2.05
C ALA A 102 10.84 -7.07 2.88
N GLU A 103 10.11 -7.47 3.92
CA GLU A 103 10.39 -8.68 4.70
C GLU A 103 10.29 -9.93 3.80
N TYR A 104 9.24 -10.03 2.95
CA TYR A 104 9.13 -11.11 1.97
C TYR A 104 10.29 -11.11 0.97
N ALA A 105 10.82 -9.95 0.58
CA ALA A 105 11.99 -9.87 -0.29
C ALA A 105 13.25 -10.50 0.35
N LEU A 106 13.40 -10.39 1.69
CA LEU A 106 14.49 -11.02 2.45
C LEU A 106 14.28 -12.53 2.62
N GLU A 107 13.04 -12.98 2.82
CA GLU A 107 12.72 -14.39 3.13
C GLU A 107 12.58 -15.26 1.88
N ALA A 108 12.35 -14.66 0.70
CA ALA A 108 12.06 -15.41 -0.52
C ALA A 108 13.25 -16.25 -1.00
N GLU A 109 13.28 -17.54 -0.64
CA GLU A 109 14.24 -18.52 -1.13
C GLU A 109 14.02 -18.92 -2.60
N ARG A 110 12.77 -18.82 -3.10
CA ARG A 110 12.40 -19.20 -4.45
C ARG A 110 12.53 -18.04 -5.44
N GLU A 111 12.97 -18.37 -6.64
CA GLU A 111 12.75 -17.50 -7.79
C GLU A 111 11.24 -17.31 -8.00
N ARG A 112 10.83 -16.13 -8.46
CA ARG A 112 9.45 -15.71 -8.74
C ARG A 112 8.61 -16.83 -9.34
N TYR A 113 7.31 -16.78 -9.09
CA TYR A 113 6.33 -17.44 -9.95
C TYR A 113 6.35 -16.71 -11.30
N PRO A 114 6.98 -17.27 -12.37
CA PRO A 114 7.18 -16.54 -13.62
C PRO A 114 5.86 -16.26 -14.37
N GLU A 115 4.78 -16.91 -13.94
CA GLU A 115 3.44 -16.79 -14.52
C GLU A 115 2.63 -15.66 -13.85
N VAL A 116 3.13 -15.05 -12.75
CA VAL A 116 2.47 -13.95 -12.03
C VAL A 116 3.29 -12.67 -12.19
N ASP A 117 2.72 -11.68 -12.86
CA ASP A 117 3.34 -10.36 -12.99
C ASP A 117 3.07 -9.50 -11.76
N ILE A 118 3.79 -9.82 -10.65
CA ILE A 118 3.71 -9.09 -9.37
C ILE A 118 4.06 -7.62 -9.57
N ARG A 119 5.01 -7.33 -10.45
CA ARG A 119 5.43 -5.97 -10.75
C ARG A 119 4.28 -5.16 -11.33
N TYR A 120 3.59 -5.70 -12.33
CA TYR A 120 2.46 -5.02 -12.95
C TYR A 120 1.35 -4.72 -11.92
N ILE A 121 1.00 -5.70 -11.07
CA ILE A 121 0.01 -5.51 -9.99
C ILE A 121 0.45 -4.41 -9.05
N GLY A 122 1.71 -4.43 -8.61
CA GLY A 122 2.30 -3.41 -7.73
C GLY A 122 2.30 -2.01 -8.36
N GLU A 123 2.68 -1.89 -9.63
CA GLU A 123 2.65 -0.62 -10.37
C GLU A 123 1.22 -0.06 -10.49
N GLN A 124 0.20 -0.93 -10.68
CA GLN A 124 -1.19 -0.48 -10.71
C GLN A 124 -1.66 0.03 -9.34
N ALA A 125 -1.36 -0.69 -8.25
CA ALA A 125 -1.68 -0.26 -6.89
C ALA A 125 -0.96 1.06 -6.55
N ARG A 126 0.30 1.17 -6.89
CA ARG A 126 1.10 2.40 -6.73
C ARG A 126 0.48 3.58 -7.47
N ALA A 127 0.05 3.38 -8.72
CA ALA A 127 -0.61 4.43 -9.51
C ALA A 127 -1.93 4.87 -8.87
N MET A 128 -2.73 3.93 -8.34
CA MET A 128 -3.97 4.25 -7.62
C MET A 128 -3.69 5.09 -6.38
N LEU A 129 -2.65 4.77 -5.60
CA LEU A 129 -2.25 5.55 -4.42
C LEU A 129 -1.86 6.98 -4.81
N ALA A 130 -1.03 7.15 -5.85
CA ALA A 130 -0.61 8.46 -6.32
C ALA A 130 -1.80 9.30 -6.83
N ASP A 131 -2.73 8.70 -7.59
CA ASP A 131 -3.93 9.36 -8.07
C ASP A 131 -4.88 9.75 -6.91
N ALA A 132 -4.97 8.92 -5.88
CA ALA A 132 -5.76 9.22 -4.67
C ALA A 132 -5.19 10.42 -3.90
N LEU A 133 -3.87 10.51 -3.76
CA LEU A 133 -3.18 11.65 -3.14
C LEU A 133 -3.39 12.93 -3.96
N ALA A 134 -3.30 12.86 -5.29
CA ALA A 134 -3.58 13.99 -6.16
C ALA A 134 -5.04 14.47 -6.05
N ALA A 135 -6.00 13.54 -6.01
CA ALA A 135 -7.41 13.85 -5.80
C ALA A 135 -7.68 14.51 -4.43
N TYR A 136 -6.93 14.12 -3.40
CA TYR A 136 -7.01 14.74 -2.07
C TYR A 136 -6.44 16.16 -2.10
N ASP A 137 -5.29 16.39 -2.75
CA ASP A 137 -4.67 17.71 -2.86
C ASP A 137 -5.58 18.70 -3.59
N ASP A 138 -6.13 18.29 -4.73
CA ASP A 138 -7.04 19.08 -5.52
C ASP A 138 -8.45 19.23 -4.90
N GLY A 139 -8.79 18.42 -3.90
CA GLY A 139 -10.13 18.33 -3.33
C GLY A 139 -11.15 17.79 -4.35
N ASP A 140 -10.69 16.99 -5.32
CA ASP A 140 -11.51 16.47 -6.42
C ASP A 140 -12.19 15.14 -6.06
N ALA A 141 -13.43 15.24 -5.60
CA ALA A 141 -14.24 14.09 -5.25
C ALA A 141 -14.64 13.21 -6.45
N GLU A 142 -14.60 13.74 -7.68
CA GLU A 142 -14.88 12.94 -8.88
C GLU A 142 -13.66 12.08 -9.24
N ALA A 143 -12.46 12.67 -9.22
CA ALA A 143 -11.21 11.95 -9.37
C ALA A 143 -11.06 10.85 -8.29
N ALA A 144 -11.36 11.15 -7.02
CA ALA A 144 -11.33 10.17 -5.95
C ALA A 144 -12.26 8.96 -6.20
N ARG A 145 -13.48 9.21 -6.73
CA ARG A 145 -14.40 8.12 -7.10
C ARG A 145 -13.90 7.32 -8.30
N ALA A 146 -13.22 7.97 -9.25
CA ALA A 146 -12.64 7.28 -10.39
C ALA A 146 -11.50 6.34 -9.96
N VAL A 147 -10.70 6.74 -8.98
CA VAL A 147 -9.70 5.86 -8.37
C VAL A 147 -10.36 4.66 -7.69
N ALA A 148 -11.36 4.90 -6.84
CA ALA A 148 -12.09 3.83 -6.15
C ALA A 148 -12.74 2.83 -7.12
N ALA A 149 -13.16 3.25 -8.31
CA ALA A 149 -13.74 2.36 -9.31
C ALA A 149 -12.71 1.42 -9.99
N ARG A 150 -11.40 1.66 -9.79
CA ARG A 150 -10.31 0.77 -10.29
C ARG A 150 -10.01 -0.40 -9.34
N ASP A 151 -10.52 -0.35 -8.13
CA ASP A 151 -10.30 -1.37 -7.09
C ASP A 151 -10.70 -2.78 -7.58
N ASP A 152 -11.88 -2.90 -8.19
CA ASP A 152 -12.36 -4.16 -8.80
C ASP A 152 -11.38 -4.77 -9.84
N GLU A 153 -10.55 -3.96 -10.47
CA GLU A 153 -9.56 -4.45 -11.44
C GLU A 153 -8.34 -5.03 -10.72
N ILE A 154 -7.85 -4.36 -9.68
CA ILE A 154 -6.76 -4.84 -8.83
C ILE A 154 -7.16 -6.12 -8.14
N ASP A 155 -8.35 -6.19 -7.56
CA ASP A 155 -8.89 -7.39 -6.92
C ASP A 155 -8.87 -8.59 -7.87
N ARG A 156 -9.32 -8.41 -9.12
CA ARG A 156 -9.27 -9.48 -10.13
C ARG A 156 -7.85 -9.91 -10.49
N LEU A 157 -6.89 -8.97 -10.55
CA LEU A 157 -5.48 -9.29 -10.80
C LEU A 157 -4.89 -10.10 -9.64
N CYS A 158 -5.19 -9.72 -8.40
CA CYS A 158 -4.76 -10.44 -7.21
C CYS A 158 -5.38 -11.85 -7.13
N GLU A 159 -6.67 -11.97 -7.44
CA GLU A 159 -7.37 -13.26 -7.47
C GLU A 159 -6.75 -14.21 -8.52
N ALA A 160 -6.54 -13.73 -9.75
CA ALA A 160 -5.89 -14.50 -10.81
C ALA A 160 -4.45 -14.90 -10.47
N ALA A 161 -3.70 -14.02 -9.81
CA ALA A 161 -2.37 -14.33 -9.30
C ALA A 161 -2.40 -15.43 -8.25
N GLY A 162 -3.33 -15.35 -7.30
CA GLY A 162 -3.54 -16.37 -6.26
C GLY A 162 -3.92 -17.73 -6.85
N GLU A 163 -4.82 -17.78 -7.84
CA GLU A 163 -5.18 -19.02 -8.55
C GLU A 163 -3.97 -19.66 -9.23
N THR A 164 -3.14 -18.85 -9.92
CA THR A 164 -1.91 -19.31 -10.59
C THR A 164 -0.93 -19.96 -9.60
N VAL A 165 -0.73 -19.32 -8.44
CA VAL A 165 0.14 -19.84 -7.37
C VAL A 165 -0.40 -21.17 -6.82
N VAL A 166 -1.71 -21.26 -6.58
CA VAL A 166 -2.35 -22.48 -6.06
C VAL A 166 -2.25 -23.63 -7.08
N GLU A 167 -2.49 -23.35 -8.36
CA GLU A 167 -2.35 -24.36 -9.43
C GLU A 167 -0.92 -24.89 -9.53
N ASP A 168 0.10 -24.01 -9.41
CA ASP A 168 1.49 -24.43 -9.46
C ASP A 168 1.88 -25.27 -8.24
N LEU A 169 1.42 -24.90 -7.04
CA LEU A 169 1.64 -25.70 -5.83
C LEU A 169 1.03 -27.09 -5.96
N ILE A 170 -0.21 -27.20 -6.46
CA ILE A 170 -0.87 -28.48 -6.70
C ILE A 170 -0.07 -29.31 -7.71
N ARG A 171 0.40 -28.69 -8.79
CA ARG A 171 1.16 -29.38 -9.84
C ARG A 171 2.51 -29.88 -9.33
N THR A 172 3.15 -29.11 -8.44
CA THR A 172 4.45 -29.47 -7.86
C THR A 172 4.32 -30.57 -6.82
N ASP A 173 3.33 -30.53 -5.93
CA ASP A 173 3.14 -31.52 -4.86
C ASP A 173 2.58 -32.87 -5.37
N TYR A 174 1.75 -32.84 -6.41
CA TYR A 174 1.13 -34.06 -6.95
C TYR A 174 1.77 -34.58 -8.25
N GLY A 175 2.63 -33.77 -8.90
CA GLY A 175 3.29 -34.17 -10.15
C GLY A 175 4.25 -35.32 -9.99
N ASP A 176 4.99 -35.37 -8.90
CA ASP A 176 5.93 -36.45 -8.57
C ASP A 176 5.20 -37.75 -8.12
N ASP A 177 4.10 -37.62 -7.38
CA ASP A 177 3.29 -38.76 -6.91
C ASP A 177 2.48 -39.42 -8.05
N ILE A 178 1.92 -38.62 -8.97
CA ILE A 178 1.16 -39.16 -10.11
C ILE A 178 2.08 -39.92 -11.08
N GLY A 179 3.31 -39.43 -11.29
CA GLY A 179 4.32 -40.13 -12.09
C GLY A 179 4.64 -41.53 -11.53
N THR A 180 4.83 -41.62 -10.22
CA THR A 180 5.14 -42.88 -9.52
C THR A 180 3.95 -43.83 -9.52
N ILE A 181 2.71 -43.33 -9.33
CA ILE A 181 1.48 -44.13 -9.35
C ILE A 181 1.18 -44.68 -10.76
N LEU A 182 1.44 -43.91 -11.82
CA LEU A 182 1.27 -44.34 -13.19
C LEU A 182 2.31 -45.39 -13.63
N ASP A 183 3.55 -45.27 -13.15
CA ASP A 183 4.61 -46.24 -13.39
C ASP A 183 4.32 -47.58 -12.68
N ASP A 184 3.86 -47.54 -11.44
CA ASP A 184 3.45 -48.71 -10.68
C ASP A 184 2.21 -49.40 -11.28
N ALA A 185 1.27 -48.61 -11.82
CA ALA A 185 0.08 -49.16 -12.50
C ALA A 185 0.39 -49.79 -13.89
N SER A 186 1.52 -49.43 -14.50
CA SER A 186 1.92 -49.97 -15.82
C SER A 186 2.69 -51.30 -15.71
N HIS A 187 3.05 -51.75 -14.51
CA HIS A 187 3.78 -52.97 -14.24
C HIS A 187 2.90 -54.11 -13.65
N VAL A 188 1.57 -53.93 -13.62
CA VAL A 188 0.59 -54.95 -13.26
C VAL A 188 -0.21 -55.41 -14.49
#